data_75730dc15142e7e2c47b438a51926575
#
_entry.id   75730dc15142e7e2c47b438a51926575
#
_cell.length_a   1.000
_cell.length_b   1.000
_cell.length_c   1.000
_cell.angle_alpha   90.00
_cell.angle_beta   90.00
_cell.angle_gamma   90.00
#
_symmetry.space_group_name_H-M   'P 1'
#
loop_
_entity.id
_entity.type
_entity.pdbx_description
1 polymer ?
#
loop_
_entity_poly.entity_id
_entity_poly.type
_entity_poly.pdbx_seq_one_letter_code
_entity_poly.pdbx_strand_id
1 'polypeptide(L)'
;MEYTHVKHTFSPVYNEESRILILGSFPSVKSRENQFYYGHPQNRFWKVIAGIFKEPLPQTIDEKKDLLLRHRIAVWDVIDSCDIVGSSDSSIRNVVPNDMNLILSNAKIQGIFANGGKAHQLFVKYCNKAVSYTHLRAHETE
;
A
#
# COMPACT_ATOMS: atom_id res chain seq x y z
N MET A 1 -8.34 -18.20 -18.61
CA MET A 1 -8.04 -17.42 -17.38
C MET A 1 -9.27 -16.64 -16.99
N GLU A 2 -9.68 -16.81 -15.77
CA GLU A 2 -10.91 -16.24 -15.30
C GLU A 2 -10.66 -15.02 -14.40
N TYR A 3 -11.44 -13.98 -14.63
CA TYR A 3 -11.49 -12.84 -13.74
C TYR A 3 -12.29 -13.18 -12.49
N THR A 4 -11.81 -12.70 -11.35
CA THR A 4 -12.49 -12.79 -10.07
C THR A 4 -12.67 -11.39 -9.52
N HIS A 5 -13.87 -11.10 -9.00
CA HIS A 5 -14.08 -9.85 -8.28
C HIS A 5 -13.55 -10.01 -6.85
N VAL A 6 -12.63 -9.13 -6.46
CA VAL A 6 -11.97 -9.23 -5.15
C VAL A 6 -12.04 -7.91 -4.43
N LYS A 7 -12.34 -7.97 -3.14
CA LYS A 7 -12.36 -6.83 -2.25
C LYS A 7 -11.15 -6.88 -1.32
N HIS A 8 -10.57 -5.71 -1.05
CA HIS A 8 -9.50 -5.55 -0.06
C HIS A 8 -10.10 -5.69 1.33
N THR A 9 -9.63 -6.66 2.10
CA THR A 9 -10.29 -7.06 3.36
C THR A 9 -9.52 -6.72 4.62
N PHE A 10 -8.30 -6.19 4.51
CA PHE A 10 -7.52 -5.84 5.69
C PHE A 10 -7.20 -4.34 5.71
N SER A 11 -7.02 -3.84 6.92
CA SER A 11 -6.92 -2.41 7.19
C SER A 11 -5.59 -1.81 6.76
N PRO A 12 -5.55 -0.50 6.47
CA PRO A 12 -4.25 0.17 6.31
C PRO A 12 -3.46 0.14 7.63
N VAL A 13 -2.15 0.25 7.51
CA VAL A 13 -1.28 0.45 8.67
C VAL A 13 -0.97 1.93 8.77
N TYR A 14 -1.39 2.58 9.84
CA TYR A 14 -1.08 3.99 10.10
C TYR A 14 -1.45 4.37 11.53
N ASN A 15 -0.91 5.49 12.00
CA ASN A 15 -1.37 6.16 13.22
C ASN A 15 -1.19 7.68 13.03
N GLU A 16 -1.50 8.44 14.05
CA GLU A 16 -1.42 9.92 13.99
C GLU A 16 0.01 10.42 13.74
N GLU A 17 1.00 9.62 14.07
CA GLU A 17 2.42 9.96 13.89
C GLU A 17 2.95 9.62 12.50
N SER A 18 2.17 8.96 11.66
CA SER A 18 2.61 8.61 10.31
C SER A 18 2.89 9.86 9.49
N ARG A 19 3.99 9.84 8.74
CA ARG A 19 4.43 10.98 7.91
C ARG A 19 4.66 10.61 6.46
N ILE A 20 4.87 9.33 6.18
CA ILE A 20 5.09 8.81 4.83
C ILE A 20 4.07 7.72 4.58
N LEU A 21 3.41 7.79 3.43
CA LEU A 21 2.46 6.75 3.01
C LEU A 21 3.04 6.01 1.81
N ILE A 22 3.16 4.69 1.92
CA ILE A 22 3.57 3.83 0.82
C ILE A 22 2.32 3.12 0.30
N LEU A 23 2.06 3.27 -1.00
CA LEU A 23 0.88 2.69 -1.65
C LEU A 23 1.27 1.61 -2.63
N GLY A 24 0.69 0.42 -2.48
CA GLY A 24 0.67 -0.59 -3.53
C GLY A 24 -0.56 -0.44 -4.40
N SER A 25 -0.70 -1.33 -5.40
CA SER A 25 -1.87 -1.38 -6.25
C SER A 25 -3.00 -2.16 -5.57
N PHE A 26 -2.79 -3.45 -5.40
CA PHE A 26 -3.76 -4.37 -4.81
C PHE A 26 -2.97 -5.55 -4.22
N PRO A 27 -3.43 -6.16 -3.13
CA PRO A 27 -2.68 -7.25 -2.51
C PRO A 27 -2.64 -8.49 -3.41
N SER A 28 -1.47 -9.16 -3.41
CA SER A 28 -1.30 -10.44 -4.10
C SER A 28 -2.18 -11.52 -3.49
N VAL A 29 -2.29 -12.68 -4.16
CA VAL A 29 -3.02 -13.83 -3.61
C VAL A 29 -2.47 -14.20 -2.23
N LYS A 30 -1.15 -14.24 -2.06
CA LYS A 30 -0.52 -14.55 -0.76
C LYS A 30 -0.84 -13.52 0.31
N SER A 31 -0.83 -12.22 -0.04
CA SER A 31 -1.20 -11.17 0.90
C SER A 31 -2.66 -11.29 1.32
N ARG A 32 -3.55 -11.63 0.38
CA ARG A 32 -4.98 -11.85 0.67
C ARG A 32 -5.19 -13.05 1.58
N GLU A 33 -4.44 -14.13 1.35
CA GLU A 33 -4.49 -15.32 2.22
C GLU A 33 -4.03 -14.99 3.64
N ASN A 34 -2.94 -14.22 3.76
CA ASN A 34 -2.36 -13.86 5.04
C ASN A 34 -3.04 -12.65 5.69
N GLN A 35 -3.92 -11.95 4.97
CA GLN A 35 -4.61 -10.73 5.42
C GLN A 35 -3.62 -9.65 5.87
N PHE A 36 -2.48 -9.53 5.15
CA PHE A 36 -1.51 -8.48 5.42
C PHE A 36 -0.65 -8.20 4.19
N TYR A 37 -0.02 -7.02 4.20
CA TYR A 37 0.72 -6.45 3.06
C TYR A 37 2.01 -7.21 2.76
N TYR A 38 2.29 -7.34 1.47
CA TYR A 38 3.55 -7.89 0.97
C TYR A 38 3.89 -9.24 1.59
N GLY A 39 2.90 -10.13 1.60
CA GLY A 39 2.98 -11.43 2.28
C GLY A 39 3.67 -12.54 1.48
N HIS A 40 3.94 -12.31 0.19
CA HIS A 40 4.61 -13.35 -0.61
C HIS A 40 6.03 -13.55 -0.12
N PRO A 41 6.50 -14.80 0.07
CA PRO A 41 7.84 -15.07 0.63
C PRO A 41 8.99 -14.47 -0.17
N GLN A 42 8.81 -14.25 -1.47
CA GLN A 42 9.84 -13.68 -2.34
C GLN A 42 9.76 -12.15 -2.44
N ASN A 43 8.79 -11.53 -1.79
CA ASN A 43 8.66 -10.09 -1.82
C ASN A 43 9.73 -9.44 -0.95
N ARG A 44 10.42 -8.45 -1.51
CA ARG A 44 11.55 -7.79 -0.86
C ARG A 44 11.16 -6.63 0.05
N PHE A 45 9.89 -6.26 0.08
CA PHE A 45 9.46 -5.03 0.77
C PHE A 45 9.98 -4.97 2.21
N TRP A 46 9.75 -6.03 3.00
CA TRP A 46 10.14 -6.04 4.41
C TRP A 46 11.65 -6.05 4.60
N LYS A 47 12.38 -6.69 3.70
CA LYS A 47 13.86 -6.67 3.72
C LYS A 47 14.39 -5.27 3.43
N VAL A 48 13.79 -4.58 2.45
CA VAL A 48 14.19 -3.23 2.09
C VAL A 48 13.93 -2.26 3.23
N ILE A 49 12.74 -2.29 3.81
CA ILE A 49 12.38 -1.40 4.92
C ILE A 49 13.28 -1.65 6.13
N ALA A 50 13.45 -2.89 6.53
CA ALA A 50 14.33 -3.24 7.64
C ALA A 50 15.78 -2.80 7.37
N GLY A 51 16.25 -2.99 6.15
CA GLY A 51 17.60 -2.58 5.76
C GLY A 51 17.82 -1.07 5.80
N ILE A 52 16.83 -0.29 5.36
CA ILE A 52 16.90 1.18 5.40
C ILE A 52 17.10 1.67 6.83
N PHE A 53 16.37 1.09 7.78
CA PHE A 53 16.40 1.51 9.17
C PHE A 53 17.38 0.70 10.03
N LYS A 54 18.13 -0.21 9.41
CA LYS A 54 19.13 -1.05 10.09
C LYS A 54 18.53 -1.85 11.25
N GLU A 55 17.35 -2.42 11.02
CA GLU A 55 16.63 -3.24 11.99
C GLU A 55 16.55 -4.69 11.55
N PRO A 56 16.32 -5.61 12.50
CA PRO A 56 16.11 -7.02 12.15
C PRO A 56 14.89 -7.18 11.24
N LEU A 57 14.92 -8.20 10.38
CA LEU A 57 13.79 -8.51 9.50
C LEU A 57 12.58 -8.92 10.36
N PRO A 58 11.44 -8.23 10.24
CA PRO A 58 10.26 -8.59 11.02
C PRO A 58 9.69 -9.92 10.53
N GLN A 59 9.26 -10.77 11.45
CA GLN A 59 8.78 -12.11 11.17
C GLN A 59 7.27 -12.27 11.32
N THR A 60 6.67 -11.49 12.21
CA THR A 60 5.23 -11.55 12.48
C THR A 60 4.54 -10.30 11.99
N ILE A 61 3.21 -10.39 11.85
CA ILE A 61 2.39 -9.23 11.47
C ILE A 61 2.56 -8.10 12.50
N ASP A 62 2.57 -8.43 13.78
CA ASP A 62 2.76 -7.43 14.83
C ASP A 62 4.12 -6.77 14.76
N GLU A 63 5.18 -7.52 14.47
CA GLU A 63 6.52 -6.97 14.27
C GLU A 63 6.58 -6.06 13.05
N LYS A 64 5.89 -6.43 11.97
CA LYS A 64 5.80 -5.64 10.74
C LYS A 64 5.10 -4.31 10.98
N LYS A 65 3.96 -4.35 11.67
CA LYS A 65 3.23 -3.13 12.05
C LYS A 65 4.07 -2.22 12.93
N ASP A 66 4.72 -2.80 13.94
CA ASP A 66 5.55 -2.05 14.88
C ASP A 66 6.71 -1.37 14.15
N LEU A 67 7.37 -2.08 13.24
CA LEU A 67 8.46 -1.51 12.44
C LEU A 67 8.00 -0.27 11.67
N LEU A 68 6.86 -0.37 10.98
CA LEU A 68 6.32 0.75 10.20
C LEU A 68 5.95 1.93 11.10
N LEU A 69 5.22 1.68 12.18
CA LEU A 69 4.70 2.74 13.04
C LEU A 69 5.82 3.45 13.80
N ARG A 70 6.83 2.72 14.26
CA ARG A 70 7.99 3.34 14.92
C ARG A 70 8.75 4.28 13.99
N HIS A 71 8.77 3.98 12.70
CA HIS A 71 9.45 4.79 11.71
C HIS A 71 8.50 5.75 10.97
N ARG A 72 7.28 5.92 11.50
CA ARG A 72 6.29 6.88 11.01
C ARG A 72 5.87 6.63 9.55
N ILE A 73 5.78 5.35 9.19
CA ILE A 73 5.39 4.92 7.85
C ILE A 73 3.99 4.32 7.89
N ALA A 74 3.14 4.79 6.97
CA ALA A 74 1.84 4.19 6.71
C ALA A 74 1.92 3.35 5.44
N VAL A 75 1.14 2.29 5.37
CA VAL A 75 1.06 1.41 4.20
C VAL A 75 -0.40 1.15 3.88
N TRP A 76 -0.74 1.25 2.60
CA TRP A 76 -2.05 0.90 2.09
C TRP A 76 -1.94 0.53 0.61
N ASP A 77 -3.08 0.28 -0.02
CA ASP A 77 -3.17 0.07 -1.47
C ASP A 77 -4.16 1.08 -2.07
N VAL A 78 -4.00 1.41 -3.34
CA VAL A 78 -4.92 2.32 -4.02
C VAL A 78 -6.30 1.71 -4.17
N ILE A 79 -6.40 0.40 -4.37
CA ILE A 79 -7.63 -0.28 -4.77
C ILE A 79 -8.36 -0.87 -3.57
N ASP A 80 -9.65 -0.52 -3.42
CA ASP A 80 -10.57 -1.16 -2.48
C ASP A 80 -11.13 -2.46 -3.06
N SER A 81 -11.53 -2.45 -4.32
CA SER A 81 -11.99 -3.65 -5.02
C SER A 81 -11.70 -3.56 -6.50
N CYS A 82 -11.60 -4.69 -7.13
CA CYS A 82 -11.40 -4.76 -8.58
C CYS A 82 -11.70 -6.16 -9.10
N ASP A 83 -11.71 -6.28 -10.42
CA ASP A 83 -11.67 -7.59 -11.09
C ASP A 83 -10.22 -7.87 -11.49
N ILE A 84 -9.74 -9.05 -11.17
CA ILE A 84 -8.33 -9.42 -11.34
C ILE A 84 -8.21 -10.90 -11.68
N VAL A 85 -7.15 -11.24 -12.41
CA VAL A 85 -6.73 -12.63 -12.63
C VAL A 85 -5.53 -12.92 -11.73
N GLY A 86 -5.75 -13.70 -10.66
CA GLY A 86 -4.69 -14.04 -9.70
C GLY A 86 -4.05 -12.82 -9.04
N SER A 87 -2.75 -12.66 -9.21
CA SER A 87 -1.97 -11.52 -8.72
C SER A 87 -1.49 -10.60 -9.83
N SER A 88 -2.02 -10.75 -11.03
CA SER A 88 -1.54 -10.03 -12.22
C SER A 88 -2.00 -8.58 -12.25
N ASP A 89 -1.08 -7.65 -12.00
CA ASP A 89 -1.37 -6.21 -12.05
C ASP A 89 -1.91 -5.76 -13.41
N SER A 90 -1.44 -6.38 -14.50
CA SER A 90 -1.89 -6.02 -15.85
C SER A 90 -3.33 -6.43 -16.13
N SER A 91 -3.87 -7.37 -15.35
CA SER A 91 -5.26 -7.82 -15.51
C SER A 91 -6.27 -6.95 -14.77
N ILE A 92 -5.83 -6.07 -13.89
CA ILE A 92 -6.72 -5.27 -13.03
C ILE A 92 -7.65 -4.40 -13.87
N ARG A 93 -8.96 -4.49 -13.59
CA ARG A 93 -9.99 -3.65 -14.21
C ARG A 93 -11.17 -3.46 -13.26
N ASN A 94 -12.07 -2.53 -13.62
CA ASN A 94 -13.25 -2.20 -12.82
C ASN A 94 -12.86 -1.81 -11.38
N VAL A 95 -11.91 -0.88 -11.27
CA VAL A 95 -11.32 -0.45 -10.00
C VAL A 95 -12.28 0.43 -9.21
N VAL A 96 -12.46 0.11 -7.93
CA VAL A 96 -13.02 1.01 -6.94
C VAL A 96 -11.86 1.43 -6.03
N PRO A 97 -11.48 2.70 -6.01
CA PRO A 97 -10.33 3.13 -5.22
C PRO A 97 -10.66 3.26 -3.74
N ASN A 98 -9.66 3.10 -2.90
CA ASN A 98 -9.75 3.46 -1.49
C ASN A 98 -9.81 4.98 -1.34
N ASP A 99 -10.49 5.45 -0.31
CA ASP A 99 -10.54 6.87 0.02
C ASP A 99 -9.30 7.26 0.83
N MET A 100 -8.37 7.94 0.19
CA MET A 100 -7.12 8.35 0.84
C MET A 100 -7.35 9.30 2.03
N ASN A 101 -8.49 9.97 2.10
CA ASN A 101 -8.81 10.84 3.22
C ASN A 101 -8.85 10.11 4.57
N LEU A 102 -9.09 8.81 4.57
CA LEU A 102 -9.01 8.03 5.79
C LEU A 102 -7.66 8.24 6.50
N ILE A 103 -6.57 8.25 5.74
CA ILE A 103 -5.24 8.46 6.29
C ILE A 103 -4.88 9.94 6.34
N LEU A 104 -5.14 10.68 5.27
CA LEU A 104 -4.72 12.08 5.15
C LEU A 104 -5.40 13.01 6.15
N SER A 105 -6.62 12.68 6.60
CA SER A 105 -7.32 13.48 7.61
C SER A 105 -6.90 13.11 9.04
N ASN A 106 -6.23 11.99 9.23
CA ASN A 106 -5.85 11.49 10.56
C ASN A 106 -4.35 11.55 10.84
N ALA A 107 -3.53 11.79 9.84
CA ALA A 107 -2.08 11.87 9.98
C ALA A 107 -1.53 12.96 9.06
N LYS A 108 -0.49 13.64 9.50
CA LYS A 108 0.16 14.70 8.73
C LYS A 108 1.15 14.09 7.73
N ILE A 109 0.64 13.43 6.70
CA ILE A 109 1.46 12.78 5.69
C ILE A 109 2.22 13.85 4.90
N GLN A 110 3.53 13.70 4.82
CA GLN A 110 4.43 14.64 4.14
C GLN A 110 4.85 14.14 2.75
N GLY A 111 4.72 12.86 2.48
CA GLY A 111 5.05 12.29 1.18
C GLY A 111 4.31 11.00 0.93
N ILE A 112 3.99 10.76 -0.33
CA ILE A 112 3.32 9.53 -0.76
C ILE A 112 4.22 8.87 -1.81
N PHE A 113 4.55 7.60 -1.58
CA PHE A 113 5.38 6.80 -2.47
C PHE A 113 4.56 5.67 -3.06
N ALA A 114 4.41 5.67 -4.38
CA ALA A 114 3.76 4.56 -5.05
C ALA A 114 4.79 3.44 -5.28
N ASN A 115 4.49 2.26 -4.76
CA ASN A 115 5.37 1.11 -4.88
C ASN A 115 5.11 0.39 -6.20
N GLY A 116 5.85 0.79 -7.23
CA GLY A 116 5.75 0.23 -8.57
C GLY A 116 4.92 1.06 -9.54
N GLY A 117 5.10 0.80 -10.84
CA GLY A 117 4.47 1.58 -11.91
C GLY A 117 2.96 1.48 -11.92
N LYS A 118 2.40 0.31 -11.65
CA LYS A 118 0.94 0.14 -11.62
C LYS A 118 0.31 0.94 -10.47
N ALA A 119 0.91 0.92 -9.30
CA ALA A 119 0.44 1.70 -8.16
C ALA A 119 0.47 3.19 -8.47
N HIS A 120 1.55 3.67 -9.09
CA HIS A 120 1.68 5.07 -9.49
C HIS A 120 0.61 5.47 -10.50
N GLN A 121 0.42 4.67 -11.53
CA GLN A 121 -0.60 4.91 -12.56
C GLN A 121 -2.00 5.02 -11.95
N LEU A 122 -2.34 4.10 -11.06
CA LEU A 122 -3.64 4.08 -10.40
C LEU A 122 -3.81 5.26 -9.44
N PHE A 123 -2.75 5.61 -8.72
CA PHE A 123 -2.79 6.74 -7.82
C PHE A 123 -3.08 8.04 -8.58
N VAL A 124 -2.38 8.29 -9.68
CA VAL A 124 -2.58 9.47 -10.52
C VAL A 124 -4.01 9.52 -11.05
N LYS A 125 -4.53 8.38 -11.49
CA LYS A 125 -5.87 8.30 -12.08
C LYS A 125 -6.99 8.52 -11.05
N TYR A 126 -6.87 7.94 -9.85
CA TYR A 126 -7.97 7.87 -8.90
C TYR A 126 -7.80 8.71 -7.65
N CYS A 127 -6.58 9.07 -7.27
CA CYS A 127 -6.29 9.67 -5.96
C CYS A 127 -5.65 11.06 -6.05
N ASN A 128 -5.27 11.51 -7.22
CA ASN A 128 -4.49 12.74 -7.39
C ASN A 128 -5.18 13.99 -6.83
N LYS A 129 -6.51 14.04 -6.86
CA LYS A 129 -7.28 15.17 -6.32
C LYS A 129 -7.06 15.35 -4.81
N ALA A 130 -7.02 14.26 -4.05
CA ALA A 130 -6.78 14.32 -2.61
C ALA A 130 -5.40 14.92 -2.31
N VAL A 131 -4.40 14.53 -3.09
CA VAL A 131 -3.03 15.01 -2.93
C VAL A 131 -2.90 16.49 -3.26
N SER A 132 -3.57 16.98 -4.30
CA SER A 132 -3.44 18.40 -4.69
C SER A 132 -3.94 19.34 -3.61
N TYR A 133 -4.94 18.95 -2.83
CA TYR A 133 -5.43 19.79 -1.74
C TYR A 133 -4.48 19.85 -0.55
N THR A 134 -3.60 18.88 -0.40
CA THR A 134 -2.68 18.80 0.72
C THR A 134 -1.26 19.23 0.36
N HIS A 135 -1.02 19.64 -0.89
CA HIS A 135 0.30 20.01 -1.40
C HIS A 135 1.35 18.90 -1.30
N LEU A 136 0.90 17.66 -1.32
CA LEU A 136 1.79 16.50 -1.26
C LEU A 136 2.24 16.11 -2.66
N ARG A 137 3.37 15.42 -2.73
CA ARG A 137 3.89 14.85 -3.97
C ARG A 137 3.84 13.33 -3.91
N ALA A 138 3.43 12.73 -5.02
CA ALA A 138 3.52 11.28 -5.17
C ALA A 138 4.84 10.94 -5.86
N HIS A 139 5.52 9.93 -5.35
CA HIS A 139 6.77 9.43 -5.91
C HIS A 139 6.59 7.97 -6.28
N GLU A 140 7.17 7.56 -7.42
CA GLU A 140 7.20 6.18 -7.83
C GLU A 140 8.46 5.52 -7.29
N THR A 141 8.30 4.31 -6.73
CA THR A 141 9.42 3.48 -6.28
C THR A 141 9.30 2.10 -6.92
N GLU A 142 10.42 1.43 -7.09
CA GLU A 142 10.46 0.08 -7.64
C GLU A 142 10.84 -0.96 -6.59
#